data_bf8a1c651551c0d8b534522840870e24
#
_entry.id   bf8a1c651551c0d8b534522840870e24
#
_cell.length_a   1.000
_cell.length_b   1.000
_cell.length_c   1.000
_cell.angle_alpha   90.00
_cell.angle_beta   90.00
_cell.angle_gamma   90.00
#
_symmetry.space_group_name_H-M   'P 1'
#
loop_
_entity.id
_entity.type
_entity.pdbx_description
1 polymer ?
#
loop_
_entity_poly.entity_id
_entity_poly.type
_entity_poly.pdbx_seq_one_letter_code
_entity_poly.pdbx_strand_id
1 'polypeptide(L)'
;TARMINEARKRTDAEGMSRQIQMKLGDVTSIPWPEKSFDLVWGEDAWCYVVDKEKLVQEAYRVLEEGGKIAFTDWIEGSSGLSDSEASRINTFMKFPYMETRKGYEKILKDAGFKIEVSDDLTADFADHISLYIKMLTEQFTFDALKIIGNDMELFGQMGGEMVFMEEMARKGKFGRCRMIAVK
;
A
#
# COMPACT_ATOMS: atom_id res chain seq x y z
N THR A 1 8.04 7.30 9.47
CA THR A 1 9.02 8.31 9.91
C THR A 1 8.69 8.81 11.31
N ALA A 2 9.67 9.35 12.06
CA ALA A 2 9.45 9.90 13.41
C ALA A 2 8.38 10.99 13.42
N ARG A 3 8.35 11.85 12.39
CA ARG A 3 7.33 12.91 12.25
C ARG A 3 5.91 12.31 12.19
N MET A 4 5.70 11.30 11.37
CA MET A 4 4.38 10.66 11.24
C MET A 4 3.92 10.02 12.55
N ILE A 5 4.82 9.32 13.25
CA ILE A 5 4.52 8.72 14.56
C ILE A 5 4.15 9.81 15.59
N ASN A 6 4.85 10.94 15.60
CA ASN A 6 4.54 12.03 16.53
C ASN A 6 3.17 12.67 16.25
N GLU A 7 2.83 12.90 14.98
CA GLU A 7 1.50 13.43 14.61
C GLU A 7 0.39 12.42 14.91
N ALA A 8 0.62 11.15 14.64
CA ALA A 8 -0.33 10.09 14.97
C ALA A 8 -0.57 9.99 16.50
N ARG A 9 0.49 10.10 17.33
CA ARG A 9 0.35 10.14 18.79
C ARG A 9 -0.49 11.33 19.28
N LYS A 10 -0.21 12.53 18.76
CA LYS A 10 -1.00 13.73 19.12
C LYS A 10 -2.49 13.54 18.81
N ARG A 11 -2.80 12.95 17.64
CA ARG A 11 -4.18 12.67 17.24
C ARG A 11 -4.81 11.64 18.17
N THR A 12 -4.10 10.54 18.46
CA THR A 12 -4.57 9.49 19.37
C THR A 12 -4.85 10.03 20.77
N ASP A 13 -3.98 10.92 21.28
CA ASP A 13 -4.17 11.57 22.57
C ASP A 13 -5.38 12.50 22.56
N ALA A 14 -5.54 13.31 21.52
CA ALA A 14 -6.67 14.23 21.39
C ALA A 14 -8.02 13.51 21.31
N GLU A 15 -8.04 12.30 20.77
CA GLU A 15 -9.24 11.44 20.67
C GLU A 15 -9.45 10.51 21.89
N GLY A 16 -8.57 10.59 22.90
CA GLY A 16 -8.67 9.79 24.12
C GLY A 16 -8.37 8.31 23.94
N MET A 17 -7.69 7.92 22.83
CA MET A 17 -7.44 6.52 22.46
C MET A 17 -6.05 6.01 22.86
N SER A 18 -5.26 6.78 23.60
CA SER A 18 -3.86 6.46 23.95
C SER A 18 -3.68 5.17 24.74
N ARG A 19 -4.74 4.68 25.42
CA ARG A 19 -4.71 3.39 26.11
C ARG A 19 -4.95 2.18 25.19
N GLN A 20 -5.52 2.41 24.02
CA GLN A 20 -5.93 1.38 23.06
C GLN A 20 -4.94 1.26 21.90
N ILE A 21 -4.21 2.35 21.57
CA ILE A 21 -3.33 2.43 20.41
C ILE A 21 -1.90 2.64 20.88
N GLN A 22 -1.04 1.66 20.59
CA GLN A 22 0.41 1.78 20.79
C GLN A 22 1.09 2.06 19.46
N MET A 23 1.98 3.06 19.44
CA MET A 23 2.74 3.41 18.24
C MET A 23 4.24 3.23 18.49
N LYS A 24 4.87 2.44 17.63
CA LYS A 24 6.34 2.28 17.63
C LYS A 24 6.90 2.71 16.28
N LEU A 25 8.04 3.37 16.32
CA LEU A 25 8.88 3.55 15.15
C LEU A 25 9.69 2.27 14.96
N GLY A 26 9.59 1.65 13.80
CA GLY A 26 10.27 0.41 13.47
C GLY A 26 10.35 0.17 11.98
N ASP A 27 11.04 -0.89 11.62
CA ASP A 27 11.09 -1.44 10.28
C ASP A 27 10.20 -2.70 10.24
N VAL A 28 9.36 -2.82 9.21
CA VAL A 28 8.46 -3.98 9.06
C VAL A 28 9.21 -5.27 8.72
N THR A 29 10.46 -5.18 8.29
CA THR A 29 11.36 -6.33 8.09
C THR A 29 12.08 -6.75 9.38
N SER A 30 11.81 -6.05 10.50
CA SER A 30 12.31 -6.36 11.85
C SER A 30 11.33 -5.77 12.89
N ILE A 31 10.16 -6.38 12.97
CA ILE A 31 9.05 -5.89 13.79
C ILE A 31 9.42 -5.92 15.29
N PRO A 32 9.36 -4.78 16.02
CA PRO A 32 9.84 -4.67 17.40
C PRO A 32 8.83 -5.21 18.44
N TRP A 33 8.26 -6.36 18.17
CA TRP A 33 7.42 -7.14 19.08
C TRP A 33 7.86 -8.60 19.10
N PRO A 34 7.63 -9.32 20.22
CA PRO A 34 7.90 -10.75 20.31
C PRO A 34 7.10 -11.56 19.27
N GLU A 35 7.50 -12.81 19.09
CA GLU A 35 6.67 -13.78 18.37
C GLU A 35 5.32 -13.97 19.07
N LYS A 36 4.28 -14.34 18.28
CA LYS A 36 2.94 -14.64 18.79
C LYS A 36 2.35 -13.53 19.67
N SER A 37 2.42 -12.30 19.20
CA SER A 37 1.93 -11.10 19.91
C SER A 37 0.62 -10.55 19.37
N PHE A 38 0.18 -11.02 18.20
CA PHE A 38 -0.96 -10.45 17.48
C PHE A 38 -1.83 -11.56 16.89
N ASP A 39 -3.13 -11.33 16.86
CA ASP A 39 -4.13 -12.12 16.15
C ASP A 39 -4.34 -11.64 14.70
N LEU A 40 -3.96 -10.38 14.41
CA LEU A 40 -4.07 -9.78 13.07
C LEU A 40 -2.87 -8.89 12.76
N VAL A 41 -2.29 -9.07 11.57
CA VAL A 41 -1.41 -8.11 10.91
C VAL A 41 -2.18 -7.50 9.75
N TRP A 42 -2.33 -6.17 9.78
CA TRP A 42 -3.06 -5.41 8.77
C TRP A 42 -2.14 -4.46 8.00
N GLY A 43 -2.30 -4.42 6.68
CA GLY A 43 -1.61 -3.46 5.82
C GLY A 43 -2.56 -2.89 4.76
N GLU A 44 -2.47 -1.61 4.48
CA GLU A 44 -3.25 -0.98 3.42
C GLU A 44 -2.35 -0.12 2.56
N ASP A 45 -2.13 -0.58 1.32
CA ASP A 45 -1.36 0.10 0.27
C ASP A 45 0.02 0.61 0.74
N ALA A 46 0.70 -0.18 1.56
CA ALA A 46 1.95 0.20 2.21
C ALA A 46 3.11 -0.76 1.92
N TRP A 47 2.83 -1.96 1.45
CA TRP A 47 3.85 -2.97 1.21
C TRP A 47 4.62 -2.72 -0.08
N CYS A 48 4.01 -2.00 -1.03
CA CYS A 48 4.67 -1.50 -2.23
C CYS A 48 5.94 -0.66 -1.94
N TYR A 49 6.05 -0.07 -0.75
CA TYR A 49 7.24 0.67 -0.31
C TYR A 49 8.35 -0.21 0.30
N VAL A 50 8.09 -1.48 0.53
CA VAL A 50 9.05 -2.41 1.17
C VAL A 50 9.88 -3.12 0.11
N VAL A 51 11.22 -3.03 0.22
CA VAL A 51 12.14 -3.70 -0.70
C VAL A 51 12.10 -5.21 -0.51
N ASP A 52 12.26 -5.67 0.72
CA ASP A 52 12.28 -7.10 1.08
C ASP A 52 10.89 -7.54 1.57
N LYS A 53 10.02 -7.87 0.60
CA LYS A 53 8.65 -8.31 0.89
C LYS A 53 8.61 -9.72 1.50
N GLU A 54 9.58 -10.56 1.18
CA GLU A 54 9.71 -11.90 1.79
C GLU A 54 9.98 -11.76 3.29
N LYS A 55 10.93 -10.89 3.65
CA LYS A 55 11.25 -10.65 5.06
C LYS A 55 10.09 -10.00 5.81
N LEU A 56 9.36 -9.08 5.19
CA LEU A 56 8.14 -8.49 5.77
C LEU A 56 7.14 -9.60 6.11
N VAL A 57 6.85 -10.51 5.17
CA VAL A 57 5.89 -11.60 5.38
C VAL A 57 6.37 -12.58 6.43
N GLN A 58 7.68 -12.91 6.48
CA GLN A 58 8.27 -13.74 7.53
C GLN A 58 8.12 -13.11 8.91
N GLU A 59 8.35 -11.79 9.05
CA GLU A 59 8.15 -11.07 10.30
C GLU A 59 6.68 -11.01 10.71
N ALA A 60 5.76 -10.80 9.74
CA ALA A 60 4.33 -10.89 10.00
C ALA A 60 3.93 -12.28 10.52
N TYR A 61 4.45 -13.35 9.89
CA TYR A 61 4.23 -14.72 10.34
C TYR A 61 4.76 -14.95 11.76
N ARG A 62 5.96 -14.45 12.06
CA ARG A 62 6.59 -14.58 13.37
C ARG A 62 5.74 -13.96 14.48
N VAL A 63 5.26 -12.72 14.26
CA VAL A 63 4.52 -11.99 15.30
C VAL A 63 3.06 -12.42 15.45
N LEU A 64 2.50 -13.14 14.49
CA LEU A 64 1.15 -13.68 14.58
C LEU A 64 1.09 -14.91 15.49
N GLU A 65 0.01 -15.03 16.24
CA GLU A 65 -0.37 -16.25 16.97
C GLU A 65 -0.77 -17.36 16.00
N GLU A 66 -0.84 -18.61 16.49
CA GLU A 66 -1.40 -19.73 15.71
C GLU A 66 -2.87 -19.46 15.39
N GLY A 67 -3.25 -19.59 14.13
CA GLY A 67 -4.57 -19.21 13.63
C GLY A 67 -4.76 -17.70 13.42
N GLY A 68 -3.76 -16.89 13.73
CA GLY A 68 -3.75 -15.45 13.43
C GLY A 68 -3.74 -15.18 11.92
N LYS A 69 -4.20 -14.01 11.54
CA LYS A 69 -4.37 -13.65 10.12
C LYS A 69 -3.48 -12.50 9.70
N ILE A 70 -3.05 -12.57 8.44
CA ILE A 70 -2.50 -11.45 7.71
C ILE A 70 -3.54 -10.99 6.70
N ALA A 71 -3.84 -9.69 6.65
CA ALA A 71 -4.79 -9.10 5.73
C ALA A 71 -4.23 -7.79 5.16
N PHE A 72 -4.19 -7.66 3.86
CA PHE A 72 -3.69 -6.44 3.24
C PHE A 72 -4.29 -6.18 1.87
N THR A 73 -4.25 -4.92 1.49
CA THR A 73 -4.33 -4.48 0.10
C THR A 73 -3.00 -3.89 -0.32
N ASP A 74 -2.66 -4.03 -1.59
CA ASP A 74 -1.45 -3.41 -2.11
C ASP A 74 -1.53 -3.14 -3.61
N TRP A 75 -0.69 -2.22 -4.07
CA TRP A 75 -0.55 -1.89 -5.47
C TRP A 75 0.32 -2.93 -6.15
N ILE A 76 -0.14 -3.40 -7.31
CA ILE A 76 0.49 -4.52 -8.00
C ILE A 76 0.73 -4.23 -9.48
N GLU A 77 1.72 -4.92 -10.03
CA GLU A 77 1.79 -5.13 -11.45
C GLU A 77 0.65 -6.06 -11.87
N GLY A 78 -0.14 -5.62 -12.83
CA GLY A 78 -1.30 -6.35 -13.32
C GLY A 78 -0.91 -7.52 -14.24
N SER A 79 -1.88 -8.37 -14.54
CA SER A 79 -1.65 -9.61 -15.32
C SER A 79 -1.22 -9.38 -16.77
N SER A 80 -1.47 -8.19 -17.33
CA SER A 80 -1.04 -7.81 -18.68
C SER A 80 0.44 -7.39 -18.77
N GLY A 81 1.08 -7.19 -17.61
CA GLY A 81 2.48 -6.80 -17.49
C GLY A 81 2.78 -5.37 -17.93
N LEU A 82 3.69 -4.73 -17.24
CA LEU A 82 4.25 -3.42 -17.58
C LEU A 82 5.53 -3.62 -18.42
N SER A 83 5.78 -2.75 -19.39
CA SER A 83 7.13 -2.62 -19.93
C SER A 83 8.06 -1.99 -18.91
N ASP A 84 9.38 -2.16 -19.06
CA ASP A 84 10.39 -1.56 -18.17
C ASP A 84 10.21 -0.04 -18.03
N SER A 85 9.87 0.65 -19.13
CA SER A 85 9.63 2.09 -19.12
C SER A 85 8.36 2.49 -18.39
N GLU A 86 7.26 1.74 -18.54
CA GLU A 86 6.01 1.96 -17.84
C GLU A 86 6.18 1.71 -16.32
N ALA A 87 6.84 0.60 -15.96
CA ALA A 87 7.15 0.27 -14.56
C ALA A 87 8.06 1.33 -13.92
N SER A 88 9.13 1.76 -14.63
CA SER A 88 10.04 2.80 -14.15
C SER A 88 9.30 4.13 -13.93
N ARG A 89 8.39 4.52 -14.82
CA ARG A 89 7.60 5.74 -14.69
C ARG A 89 6.72 5.71 -13.44
N ILE A 90 5.93 4.66 -13.25
CA ILE A 90 5.06 4.50 -12.09
C ILE A 90 5.89 4.46 -10.80
N ASN A 91 6.93 3.62 -10.75
CA ASN A 91 7.77 3.46 -9.57
C ASN A 91 8.46 4.77 -9.17
N THR A 92 8.92 5.55 -10.16
CA THR A 92 9.54 6.87 -9.90
C THR A 92 8.54 7.86 -9.31
N PHE A 93 7.34 7.94 -9.88
CA PHE A 93 6.29 8.84 -9.40
C PHE A 93 5.81 8.45 -8.00
N MET A 94 5.44 7.18 -7.81
CA MET A 94 4.91 6.66 -6.54
C MET A 94 5.98 6.40 -5.48
N LYS A 95 7.27 6.46 -5.84
CA LYS A 95 8.41 6.13 -4.97
C LYS A 95 8.42 4.67 -4.52
N PHE A 96 7.89 3.77 -5.34
CA PHE A 96 7.99 2.34 -5.09
C PHE A 96 9.38 1.83 -5.47
N PRO A 97 10.02 0.96 -4.68
CA PRO A 97 11.22 0.26 -5.10
C PRO A 97 10.92 -0.71 -6.27
N TYR A 98 9.82 -1.42 -6.18
CA TYR A 98 9.20 -2.21 -7.24
C TYR A 98 7.77 -2.60 -6.84
N MET A 99 6.95 -2.98 -7.81
CA MET A 99 5.64 -3.57 -7.58
C MET A 99 5.73 -5.09 -7.69
N GLU A 100 5.07 -5.78 -6.77
CA GLU A 100 4.90 -7.22 -6.85
C GLU A 100 3.64 -7.55 -7.66
N THR A 101 3.55 -8.75 -8.18
CA THR A 101 2.33 -9.28 -8.79
C THR A 101 1.45 -9.95 -7.73
N ARG A 102 0.15 -10.10 -8.00
CA ARG A 102 -0.74 -10.87 -7.11
C ARG A 102 -0.24 -12.32 -6.90
N LYS A 103 0.23 -12.97 -7.98
CA LYS A 103 0.81 -14.31 -7.90
C LYS A 103 2.11 -14.36 -7.11
N GLY A 104 2.93 -13.32 -7.20
CA GLY A 104 4.14 -13.19 -6.41
C GLY A 104 3.82 -13.10 -4.91
N TYR A 105 2.84 -12.27 -4.52
CA TYR A 105 2.36 -12.26 -3.14
C TYR A 105 1.81 -13.61 -2.67
N GLU A 106 1.05 -14.33 -3.52
CA GLU A 106 0.60 -15.69 -3.19
C GLU A 106 1.78 -16.63 -2.92
N LYS A 107 2.84 -16.54 -3.73
CA LYS A 107 4.04 -17.34 -3.54
C LYS A 107 4.74 -16.99 -2.24
N ILE A 108 5.00 -15.70 -1.99
CA ILE A 108 5.68 -15.23 -0.78
C ILE A 108 4.92 -15.66 0.49
N LEU A 109 3.59 -15.55 0.49
CA LEU A 109 2.75 -15.99 1.61
C LEU A 109 2.84 -17.51 1.84
N LYS A 110 2.75 -18.31 0.78
CA LYS A 110 2.86 -19.79 0.87
C LYS A 110 4.25 -20.23 1.35
N ASP A 111 5.30 -19.61 0.84
CA ASP A 111 6.69 -19.91 1.21
C ASP A 111 6.96 -19.60 2.69
N ALA A 112 6.30 -18.60 3.24
CA ALA A 112 6.35 -18.27 4.67
C ALA A 112 5.48 -19.17 5.57
N GLY A 113 4.65 -20.04 4.99
CA GLY A 113 3.81 -20.99 5.72
C GLY A 113 2.35 -20.60 5.86
N PHE A 114 1.91 -19.48 5.28
CA PHE A 114 0.52 -19.07 5.31
C PHE A 114 -0.37 -19.91 4.40
N LYS A 115 -1.61 -20.15 4.84
CA LYS A 115 -2.71 -20.67 4.02
C LYS A 115 -3.55 -19.51 3.53
N ILE A 116 -3.61 -19.31 2.21
CA ILE A 116 -4.37 -18.23 1.60
C ILE A 116 -5.87 -18.53 1.67
N GLU A 117 -6.65 -17.59 2.18
CA GLU A 117 -8.12 -17.62 2.22
C GLU A 117 -8.73 -16.72 1.14
N VAL A 118 -8.11 -15.54 0.87
CA VAL A 118 -8.57 -14.60 -0.14
C VAL A 118 -7.39 -14.12 -0.97
N SER A 119 -7.57 -14.08 -2.28
CA SER A 119 -6.63 -13.51 -3.26
C SER A 119 -7.44 -12.88 -4.39
N ASP A 120 -7.87 -11.63 -4.17
CA ASP A 120 -8.70 -10.90 -5.11
C ASP A 120 -7.87 -9.96 -5.98
N ASP A 121 -8.22 -9.92 -7.26
CA ASP A 121 -7.77 -8.89 -8.18
C ASP A 121 -8.79 -7.74 -8.18
N LEU A 122 -8.38 -6.57 -7.71
CA LEU A 122 -9.21 -5.38 -7.64
C LEU A 122 -8.87 -4.37 -8.75
N THR A 123 -8.16 -4.77 -9.78
CA THR A 123 -7.63 -3.88 -10.83
C THR A 123 -8.74 -3.13 -11.56
N ALA A 124 -9.88 -3.78 -11.84
CA ALA A 124 -11.00 -3.12 -12.52
C ALA A 124 -11.61 -2.01 -11.67
N ASP A 125 -11.95 -2.31 -10.40
CA ASP A 125 -12.47 -1.33 -9.45
C ASP A 125 -11.47 -0.19 -9.20
N PHE A 126 -10.18 -0.53 -9.18
CA PHE A 126 -9.11 0.42 -8.97
C PHE A 126 -9.00 1.46 -10.10
N ALA A 127 -9.18 1.06 -11.36
CA ALA A 127 -9.20 1.99 -12.48
C ALA A 127 -10.32 3.04 -12.34
N ASP A 128 -11.51 2.62 -11.91
CA ASP A 128 -12.63 3.53 -11.65
C ASP A 128 -12.37 4.46 -10.48
N HIS A 129 -11.70 3.98 -9.43
CA HIS A 129 -11.28 4.84 -8.31
C HIS A 129 -10.25 5.88 -8.72
N ILE A 130 -9.27 5.55 -9.58
CA ILE A 130 -8.33 6.54 -10.10
C ILE A 130 -9.07 7.63 -10.89
N SER A 131 -10.01 7.25 -11.76
CA SER A 131 -10.85 8.22 -12.49
C SER A 131 -11.59 9.15 -11.53
N LEU A 132 -12.17 8.58 -10.46
CA LEU A 132 -12.84 9.37 -9.44
C LEU A 132 -11.88 10.35 -8.73
N TYR A 133 -10.67 9.91 -8.36
CA TYR A 133 -9.67 10.79 -7.74
C TYR A 133 -9.24 11.92 -8.67
N ILE A 134 -9.02 11.64 -9.96
CA ILE A 134 -8.70 12.67 -10.95
C ILE A 134 -9.83 13.71 -10.99
N LYS A 135 -11.08 13.25 -11.09
CA LYS A 135 -12.25 14.14 -11.10
C LYS A 135 -12.34 14.98 -9.83
N MET A 136 -12.20 14.37 -8.65
CA MET A 136 -12.23 15.09 -7.37
C MET A 136 -11.13 16.15 -7.27
N LEU A 137 -9.92 15.83 -7.70
CA LEU A 137 -8.80 16.77 -7.70
C LEU A 137 -9.01 17.94 -8.65
N THR A 138 -9.64 17.73 -9.80
CA THR A 138 -9.88 18.77 -10.80
C THR A 138 -11.14 19.60 -10.55
N GLU A 139 -12.15 19.07 -9.84
CA GLU A 139 -13.42 19.75 -9.63
C GLU A 139 -13.63 20.24 -8.19
N GLN A 140 -13.32 19.41 -7.18
CA GLN A 140 -13.69 19.69 -5.78
C GLN A 140 -12.50 20.13 -4.93
N PHE A 141 -11.35 19.49 -5.08
CA PHE A 141 -10.20 19.68 -4.19
C PHE A 141 -9.02 20.38 -4.83
N THR A 142 -9.20 21.00 -6.00
CA THR A 142 -8.12 21.68 -6.72
C THR A 142 -7.39 22.70 -5.83
N PHE A 143 -8.14 23.54 -5.11
CA PHE A 143 -7.55 24.55 -4.23
C PHE A 143 -6.81 23.95 -3.04
N ASP A 144 -7.37 22.91 -2.43
CA ASP A 144 -6.73 22.24 -1.29
C ASP A 144 -5.46 21.50 -1.74
N ALA A 145 -5.49 20.82 -2.87
CA ALA A 145 -4.35 20.17 -3.46
C ALA A 145 -3.23 21.18 -3.81
N LEU A 146 -3.58 22.26 -4.48
CA LEU A 146 -2.64 23.34 -4.78
C LEU A 146 -2.02 23.95 -3.52
N LYS A 147 -2.81 24.18 -2.48
CA LYS A 147 -2.31 24.70 -1.20
C LYS A 147 -1.29 23.76 -0.55
N ILE A 148 -1.52 22.44 -0.62
CA ILE A 148 -0.61 21.43 -0.06
C ILE A 148 0.75 21.46 -0.78
N ILE A 149 0.77 21.68 -2.08
CA ILE A 149 1.99 21.72 -2.90
C ILE A 149 2.54 23.15 -3.10
N GLY A 150 2.10 24.11 -2.29
CA GLY A 150 2.61 25.49 -2.32
C GLY A 150 2.14 26.32 -3.52
N ASN A 151 1.00 25.99 -4.12
CA ASN A 151 0.43 26.61 -5.32
C ASN A 151 1.32 26.45 -6.59
N ASP A 152 2.10 25.39 -6.64
CA ASP A 152 2.92 25.04 -7.80
C ASP A 152 2.03 24.41 -8.89
N MET A 153 1.65 25.24 -9.88
CA MET A 153 0.79 24.83 -11.00
C MET A 153 1.48 23.87 -11.95
N GLU A 154 2.80 23.97 -12.12
CA GLU A 154 3.56 23.07 -12.97
C GLU A 154 3.60 21.67 -12.34
N LEU A 155 3.94 21.57 -11.06
CA LEU A 155 3.92 20.33 -10.30
C LEU A 155 2.51 19.72 -10.31
N PHE A 156 1.46 20.53 -10.13
CA PHE A 156 0.07 20.06 -10.17
C PHE A 156 -0.27 19.42 -11.51
N GLY A 157 0.13 20.06 -12.63
CA GLY A 157 -0.07 19.52 -13.97
C GLY A 157 0.71 18.23 -14.21
N GLN A 158 1.96 18.16 -13.75
CA GLN A 158 2.78 16.93 -13.83
C GLN A 158 2.14 15.79 -13.06
N MET A 159 1.72 16.02 -11.82
CA MET A 159 1.03 15.00 -10.99
C MET A 159 -0.27 14.52 -11.66
N GLY A 160 -1.05 15.43 -12.23
CA GLY A 160 -2.26 15.08 -12.97
C GLY A 160 -1.96 14.17 -14.17
N GLY A 161 -0.91 14.49 -14.93
CA GLY A 161 -0.44 13.67 -16.06
C GLY A 161 -0.02 12.24 -15.64
N GLU A 162 0.63 12.10 -14.48
CA GLU A 162 0.99 10.78 -13.96
C GLU A 162 -0.24 9.97 -13.48
N MET A 163 -1.23 10.64 -12.89
CA MET A 163 -2.48 9.97 -12.51
C MET A 163 -3.27 9.48 -13.73
N VAL A 164 -3.35 10.27 -14.79
CA VAL A 164 -3.98 9.86 -16.06
C VAL A 164 -3.24 8.67 -16.67
N PHE A 165 -1.91 8.68 -16.64
CA PHE A 165 -1.12 7.55 -17.11
C PHE A 165 -1.37 6.28 -16.29
N MET A 166 -1.43 6.38 -14.97
CA MET A 166 -1.75 5.23 -14.10
C MET A 166 -3.16 4.69 -14.36
N GLU A 167 -4.15 5.58 -14.59
CA GLU A 167 -5.49 5.16 -15.00
C GLU A 167 -5.47 4.37 -16.30
N GLU A 168 -4.74 4.86 -17.30
CA GLU A 168 -4.59 4.16 -18.58
C GLU A 168 -3.98 2.76 -18.40
N MET A 169 -2.93 2.64 -17.58
CA MET A 169 -2.29 1.35 -17.28
C MET A 169 -3.24 0.42 -16.53
N ALA A 170 -4.03 0.95 -15.59
CA ALA A 170 -5.03 0.16 -14.87
C ALA A 170 -6.13 -0.37 -15.79
N ARG A 171 -6.66 0.48 -16.70
CA ARG A 171 -7.66 0.05 -17.69
C ARG A 171 -7.14 -0.98 -18.68
N LYS A 172 -5.84 -1.00 -18.92
CA LYS A 172 -5.17 -2.03 -19.74
C LYS A 172 -4.84 -3.32 -18.95
N GLY A 173 -5.18 -3.37 -17.66
CA GLY A 173 -4.85 -4.51 -16.79
C GLY A 173 -3.36 -4.67 -16.49
N LYS A 174 -2.57 -3.60 -16.66
CA LYS A 174 -1.12 -3.57 -16.44
C LYS A 174 -0.71 -3.13 -15.04
N PHE A 175 -1.55 -2.37 -14.38
CA PHE A 175 -1.33 -1.78 -13.08
C PHE A 175 -2.61 -1.85 -12.27
N GLY A 176 -2.55 -2.24 -11.02
CA GLY A 176 -3.76 -2.42 -10.25
C GLY A 176 -3.55 -2.55 -8.75
N ARG A 177 -4.52 -3.15 -8.11
CA ARG A 177 -4.57 -3.39 -6.67
C ARG A 177 -5.02 -4.82 -6.39
N CYS A 178 -4.46 -5.45 -5.39
CA CYS A 178 -4.95 -6.73 -4.89
C CYS A 178 -5.42 -6.64 -3.44
N ARG A 179 -6.23 -7.63 -3.04
CA ARG A 179 -6.56 -7.89 -1.64
C ARG A 179 -6.18 -9.31 -1.30
N MET A 180 -5.45 -9.46 -0.21
CA MET A 180 -4.97 -10.75 0.28
C MET A 180 -5.41 -10.96 1.73
N ILE A 181 -5.88 -12.16 2.04
CA ILE A 181 -6.10 -12.63 3.42
C ILE A 181 -5.52 -14.03 3.51
N ALA A 182 -4.68 -14.26 4.50
CA ALA A 182 -4.12 -15.58 4.75
C ALA A 182 -4.02 -15.86 6.25
N VAL A 183 -4.05 -17.11 6.63
CA VAL A 183 -4.01 -17.60 8.02
C VAL A 183 -2.70 -18.34 8.27
N LYS A 184 -2.12 -18.10 9.46
CA LYS A 184 -0.97 -18.83 9.99
C LYS A 184 -1.32 -20.23 10.45
#